data_501374a910d828a2c5ca79249e441379
#
_entry.id   501374a910d828a2c5ca79249e441379
#
_cell.length_a   1.000
_cell.length_b   1.000
_cell.length_c   1.000
_cell.angle_alpha   90.00
_cell.angle_beta   90.00
_cell.angle_gamma   90.00
#
_symmetry.space_group_name_H-M   'P 1'
#
loop_
_entity.id
_entity.type
_entity.pdbx_description
1 polymer ?
#
loop_
_entity_poly.entity_id
_entity_poly.type
_entity_poly.pdbx_seq_one_letter_code
_entity_poly.pdbx_strand_id
1 'polypeptide(L)'
;MPIFAAALAATCWTVAAEAATVLITGSNRGIGLELARQYANLGWDVIATSRTPADDDDLQALRTQYDNLRIEVLDVSDHEQIDALAKKLAGTPIDVLVNNAGILGGAPDVQSIGSIDFASMEQVYKTNAIGPMKMAEAFLEHVAASKQKKISVITSGTASLRNVQPSPFYKALYLYRMSKTAINMGYRALSVELAPRGIHVGILAPGIVETRLLQQAGYGGMGMATEDSVTGVIRNIENLGPETSGQYISYNGDTVPG
;
A
#
# COMPACT_ATOMS: atom_id res chain seq x y z
N MET A 1 -68.44 24.15 7.69
CA MET A 1 -67.11 24.15 8.31
C MET A 1 -66.16 23.39 7.38
N PRO A 2 -65.17 23.99 6.71
CA PRO A 2 -64.19 23.25 5.91
C PRO A 2 -63.05 22.78 6.79
N ILE A 3 -62.72 21.51 6.71
CA ILE A 3 -61.59 20.86 7.36
C ILE A 3 -60.35 21.10 6.51
N PHE A 4 -59.38 21.90 7.01
CA PHE A 4 -58.08 22.05 6.40
C PHE A 4 -57.19 20.83 6.77
N ALA A 5 -56.87 19.99 5.80
CA ALA A 5 -55.87 18.97 5.95
C ALA A 5 -54.48 19.60 5.71
N ALA A 6 -53.69 19.70 6.78
CA ALA A 6 -52.29 20.12 6.70
C ALA A 6 -51.46 18.94 6.22
N ALA A 7 -50.88 19.01 5.01
CA ALA A 7 -49.90 18.05 4.51
C ALA A 7 -48.56 18.32 5.16
N LEU A 8 -48.06 17.43 6.02
CA LEU A 8 -46.69 17.42 6.50
C LEU A 8 -45.76 16.96 5.34
N ALA A 9 -44.99 17.87 4.78
CA ALA A 9 -43.88 17.53 3.88
C ALA A 9 -42.71 17.00 4.71
N ALA A 10 -42.46 15.71 4.69
CA ALA A 10 -41.24 15.10 5.26
C ALA A 10 -40.08 15.43 4.34
N THR A 11 -39.23 16.39 4.77
CA THR A 11 -37.91 16.63 4.14
C THR A 11 -36.96 15.49 4.49
N CYS A 12 -36.74 14.57 3.55
CA CYS A 12 -35.75 13.52 3.67
C CYS A 12 -34.37 14.17 3.48
N TRP A 13 -33.64 14.38 4.56
CA TRP A 13 -32.25 14.79 4.48
C TRP A 13 -31.41 13.56 4.14
N THR A 14 -31.00 13.44 2.88
CA THR A 14 -29.96 12.47 2.49
C THR A 14 -28.64 12.99 3.02
N VAL A 15 -28.16 12.44 4.14
CA VAL A 15 -26.75 12.58 4.52
C VAL A 15 -25.95 11.88 3.43
N ALA A 16 -25.28 12.63 2.58
CA ALA A 16 -24.33 12.07 1.64
C ALA A 16 -23.29 11.25 2.45
N ALA A 17 -23.16 9.98 2.17
CA ALA A 17 -22.15 9.16 2.80
C ALA A 17 -20.79 9.77 2.43
N GLU A 18 -20.02 10.17 3.44
CA GLU A 18 -18.67 10.68 3.25
C GLU A 18 -17.83 9.61 2.55
N ALA A 19 -17.12 9.98 1.46
CA ALA A 19 -16.27 9.05 0.72
C ALA A 19 -15.19 8.46 1.62
N ALA A 20 -14.89 7.18 1.45
CA ALA A 20 -13.80 6.55 2.19
C ALA A 20 -12.45 7.09 1.70
N THR A 21 -11.49 7.24 2.60
CA THR A 21 -10.16 7.80 2.30
C THR A 21 -9.09 6.73 2.26
N VAL A 22 -8.27 6.73 1.21
CA VAL A 22 -7.07 5.88 1.10
C VAL A 22 -5.81 6.74 0.99
N LEU A 23 -4.77 6.41 1.78
CA LEU A 23 -3.43 6.97 1.62
C LEU A 23 -2.50 5.89 1.04
N ILE A 24 -1.84 6.20 -0.09
CA ILE A 24 -0.99 5.26 -0.82
C ILE A 24 0.43 5.82 -0.93
N THR A 25 1.43 5.07 -0.47
CA THR A 25 2.82 5.48 -0.63
C THR A 25 3.42 4.98 -1.95
N GLY A 26 4.20 5.85 -2.63
CA GLY A 26 4.87 5.50 -3.88
C GLY A 26 3.92 5.31 -5.06
N SER A 27 3.07 6.30 -5.30
CA SER A 27 1.98 6.25 -6.29
C SER A 27 2.39 6.73 -7.69
N ASN A 28 3.66 7.01 -7.94
CA ASN A 28 4.10 7.61 -9.19
C ASN A 28 4.19 6.65 -10.38
N ARG A 29 4.15 5.33 -10.16
CA ARG A 29 4.24 4.31 -11.21
C ARG A 29 3.82 2.93 -10.73
N GLY A 30 3.67 1.99 -11.66
CA GLY A 30 3.44 0.57 -11.39
C GLY A 30 2.26 0.33 -10.48
N ILE A 31 2.42 -0.54 -9.48
CA ILE A 31 1.35 -0.94 -8.55
C ILE A 31 0.75 0.26 -7.82
N GLY A 32 1.58 1.21 -7.36
CA GLY A 32 1.08 2.38 -6.61
C GLY A 32 0.23 3.33 -7.45
N LEU A 33 0.61 3.56 -8.71
CA LEU A 33 -0.17 4.38 -9.64
C LEU A 33 -1.50 3.70 -9.96
N GLU A 34 -1.47 2.40 -10.20
CA GLU A 34 -2.68 1.63 -10.50
C GLU A 34 -3.62 1.53 -9.29
N LEU A 35 -3.08 1.39 -8.06
CA LEU A 35 -3.87 1.50 -6.83
C LEU A 35 -4.58 2.85 -6.75
N ALA A 36 -3.85 3.95 -7.00
CA ALA A 36 -4.43 5.29 -6.99
C ALA A 36 -5.54 5.44 -8.04
N ARG A 37 -5.34 4.90 -9.25
CA ARG A 37 -6.33 4.91 -10.34
C ARG A 37 -7.59 4.14 -9.98
N GLN A 38 -7.45 2.90 -9.48
CA GLN A 38 -8.60 2.06 -9.17
C GLN A 38 -9.40 2.61 -7.98
N TYR A 39 -8.75 3.06 -6.91
CA TYR A 39 -9.45 3.69 -5.79
C TYR A 39 -10.16 4.99 -6.18
N ALA A 40 -9.53 5.83 -7.01
CA ALA A 40 -10.16 7.05 -7.52
C ALA A 40 -11.41 6.73 -8.37
N ASN A 41 -11.31 5.70 -9.24
CA ASN A 41 -12.44 5.22 -10.05
C ASN A 41 -13.58 4.61 -9.21
N LEU A 42 -13.27 4.05 -8.03
CA LEU A 42 -14.26 3.56 -7.06
C LEU A 42 -14.91 4.68 -6.24
N GLY A 43 -14.53 5.94 -6.47
CA GLY A 43 -15.08 7.11 -5.78
C GLY A 43 -14.51 7.36 -4.38
N TRP A 44 -13.34 6.80 -4.06
CA TRP A 44 -12.63 7.07 -2.81
C TRP A 44 -11.86 8.38 -2.87
N ASP A 45 -11.72 9.06 -1.75
CA ASP A 45 -10.77 10.16 -1.60
C ASP A 45 -9.34 9.60 -1.55
N VAL A 46 -8.55 9.86 -2.61
CA VAL A 46 -7.20 9.28 -2.74
C VAL A 46 -6.13 10.31 -2.35
N ILE A 47 -5.29 9.95 -1.39
CA ILE A 47 -4.06 10.66 -1.05
C ILE A 47 -2.90 9.85 -1.64
N ALA A 48 -2.49 10.22 -2.85
CA ALA A 48 -1.37 9.61 -3.55
C ALA A 48 -0.08 10.32 -3.16
N THR A 49 1.00 9.56 -2.88
CA THR A 49 2.28 10.19 -2.52
C THR A 49 3.40 9.83 -3.48
N SER A 50 4.28 10.78 -3.71
CA SER A 50 5.52 10.64 -4.47
C SER A 50 6.62 11.52 -3.90
N ARG A 51 7.88 11.17 -4.18
CA ARG A 51 9.05 11.98 -3.75
C ARG A 51 9.18 13.26 -4.56
N THR A 52 8.90 13.19 -5.84
CA THR A 52 9.07 14.29 -6.81
C THR A 52 7.82 14.41 -7.69
N PRO A 53 6.65 14.79 -7.13
CA PRO A 53 5.40 14.80 -7.89
C PRO A 53 5.45 15.66 -9.14
N ALA A 54 6.27 16.73 -9.17
CA ALA A 54 6.39 17.60 -10.32
C ALA A 54 6.98 16.91 -11.56
N ASP A 55 7.76 15.83 -11.34
CA ASP A 55 8.43 15.07 -12.40
C ASP A 55 7.67 13.77 -12.76
N ASP A 56 6.52 13.55 -12.15
CA ASP A 56 5.73 12.31 -12.31
C ASP A 56 4.53 12.54 -13.24
N ASP A 57 4.78 12.63 -14.55
CA ASP A 57 3.77 12.94 -15.58
C ASP A 57 2.52 12.06 -15.49
N ASP A 58 2.70 10.74 -15.31
CA ASP A 58 1.57 9.79 -15.21
C ASP A 58 0.69 10.07 -13.98
N LEU A 59 1.29 10.41 -12.84
CA LEU A 59 0.55 10.74 -11.63
C LEU A 59 -0.16 12.09 -11.74
N GLN A 60 0.46 13.08 -12.41
CA GLN A 60 -0.18 14.38 -12.70
C GLN A 60 -1.34 14.23 -13.69
N ALA A 61 -1.19 13.38 -14.70
CA ALA A 61 -2.27 13.07 -15.63
C ALA A 61 -3.46 12.41 -14.89
N LEU A 62 -3.17 11.47 -13.97
CA LEU A 62 -4.19 10.84 -13.16
C LEU A 62 -4.93 11.84 -12.27
N ARG A 63 -4.21 12.78 -11.63
CA ARG A 63 -4.81 13.86 -10.85
C ARG A 63 -5.72 14.76 -11.67
N THR A 64 -5.37 15.00 -12.93
CA THR A 64 -6.21 15.82 -13.84
C THR A 64 -7.49 15.08 -14.22
N GLN A 65 -7.46 13.75 -14.27
CA GLN A 65 -8.60 12.90 -14.61
C GLN A 65 -9.58 12.72 -13.44
N TYR A 66 -9.10 12.77 -12.19
CA TYR A 66 -9.89 12.45 -10.99
C TYR A 66 -9.83 13.58 -9.95
N ASP A 67 -10.95 14.29 -9.76
CA ASP A 67 -11.05 15.39 -8.77
C ASP A 67 -10.92 14.89 -7.31
N ASN A 68 -11.21 13.62 -7.05
CA ASN A 68 -11.10 12.95 -5.75
C ASN A 68 -9.68 12.42 -5.47
N LEU A 69 -8.67 12.80 -6.27
CA LEU A 69 -7.27 12.45 -6.06
C LEU A 69 -6.45 13.69 -5.78
N ARG A 70 -5.71 13.68 -4.67
CA ARG A 70 -4.68 14.67 -4.37
C ARG A 70 -3.31 14.03 -4.25
N ILE A 71 -2.27 14.80 -4.57
CA ILE A 71 -0.88 14.35 -4.52
C ILE A 71 -0.17 15.06 -3.38
N GLU A 72 0.57 14.29 -2.58
CA GLU A 72 1.41 14.78 -1.48
C GLU A 72 2.88 14.38 -1.71
N VAL A 73 3.80 15.25 -1.31
CA VAL A 73 5.24 14.95 -1.33
C VAL A 73 5.58 14.05 -0.17
N LEU A 74 6.25 12.90 -0.44
CA LEU A 74 6.70 12.01 0.61
C LEU A 74 7.84 11.12 0.14
N ASP A 75 8.97 11.16 0.84
CA ASP A 75 9.97 10.10 0.87
C ASP A 75 9.77 9.27 2.15
N VAL A 76 9.40 8.00 2.00
CA VAL A 76 9.17 7.10 3.15
C VAL A 76 10.45 6.74 3.91
N SER A 77 11.63 7.07 3.39
CA SER A 77 12.91 6.93 4.09
C SER A 77 13.28 8.17 4.93
N ASP A 78 12.52 9.24 4.81
CA ASP A 78 12.65 10.48 5.57
C ASP A 78 11.55 10.56 6.64
N HIS A 79 11.93 10.28 7.89
CA HIS A 79 10.98 10.25 9.00
C HIS A 79 10.38 11.63 9.32
N GLU A 80 11.13 12.72 9.08
CA GLU A 80 10.63 14.09 9.32
C GLU A 80 9.53 14.43 8.30
N GLN A 81 9.67 14.01 7.03
CA GLN A 81 8.62 14.16 6.04
C GLN A 81 7.36 13.35 6.39
N ILE A 82 7.53 12.13 6.93
CA ILE A 82 6.39 11.32 7.39
C ILE A 82 5.62 12.05 8.51
N ASP A 83 6.34 12.52 9.53
CA ASP A 83 5.73 13.22 10.67
C ASP A 83 5.08 14.55 10.23
N ALA A 84 5.71 15.28 9.31
CA ALA A 84 5.16 16.51 8.73
C ALA A 84 3.86 16.25 7.95
N LEU A 85 3.80 15.17 7.15
CA LEU A 85 2.61 14.80 6.42
C LEU A 85 1.48 14.36 7.36
N ALA A 86 1.77 13.54 8.38
CA ALA A 86 0.78 13.16 9.38
C ALA A 86 0.21 14.41 10.09
N LYS A 87 1.06 15.35 10.48
CA LYS A 87 0.62 16.63 11.06
C LYS A 87 -0.21 17.47 10.10
N LYS A 88 0.17 17.56 8.82
CA LYS A 88 -0.58 18.28 7.78
C LYS A 88 -1.99 17.72 7.61
N LEU A 89 -2.14 16.40 7.74
CA LEU A 89 -3.40 15.67 7.59
C LEU A 89 -4.15 15.50 8.93
N ALA A 90 -3.75 16.21 9.99
CA ALA A 90 -4.39 16.10 11.30
C ALA A 90 -5.91 16.27 11.20
N GLY A 91 -6.67 15.36 11.83
CA GLY A 91 -8.13 15.32 11.79
C GLY A 91 -8.74 14.70 10.52
N THR A 92 -7.93 14.26 9.55
CA THR A 92 -8.41 13.50 8.40
C THR A 92 -8.45 12.01 8.73
N PRO A 93 -9.62 11.36 8.81
CA PRO A 93 -9.69 9.91 8.95
C PRO A 93 -9.14 9.22 7.70
N ILE A 94 -8.35 8.16 7.87
CA ILE A 94 -7.81 7.36 6.77
C ILE A 94 -8.33 5.93 6.92
N ASP A 95 -9.25 5.54 6.05
CA ASP A 95 -9.88 4.22 6.09
C ASP A 95 -8.89 3.11 5.76
N VAL A 96 -7.99 3.38 4.80
CA VAL A 96 -6.95 2.44 4.37
C VAL A 96 -5.62 3.17 4.21
N LEU A 97 -4.60 2.74 4.95
CA LEU A 97 -3.20 3.10 4.70
C LEU A 97 -2.55 1.98 3.89
N VAL A 98 -2.11 2.27 2.66
CA VAL A 98 -1.40 1.31 1.80
C VAL A 98 0.08 1.68 1.69
N ASN A 99 0.93 0.95 2.38
CA ASN A 99 2.38 1.07 2.28
C ASN A 99 2.88 0.28 1.07
N ASN A 100 2.96 0.95 -0.08
CA ASN A 100 3.36 0.35 -1.36
C ASN A 100 4.81 0.71 -1.74
N ALA A 101 5.32 1.87 -1.35
CA ALA A 101 6.67 2.31 -1.72
C ALA A 101 7.72 1.23 -1.47
N GLY A 102 8.59 1.00 -2.45
CA GLY A 102 9.64 -0.01 -2.34
C GLY A 102 10.66 0.09 -3.47
N ILE A 103 11.87 -0.37 -3.18
CA ILE A 103 13.00 -0.43 -4.12
C ILE A 103 13.64 -1.81 -4.13
N LEU A 104 14.27 -2.17 -5.26
CA LEU A 104 14.98 -3.45 -5.41
C LEU A 104 16.36 -3.44 -4.72
N GLY A 105 17.02 -2.27 -4.71
CA GLY A 105 18.37 -2.12 -4.14
C GLY A 105 19.50 -2.50 -5.10
N GLY A 106 19.29 -2.41 -6.40
CA GLY A 106 20.26 -2.72 -7.44
C GLY A 106 19.89 -3.95 -8.27
N ALA A 107 20.64 -4.20 -9.33
CA ALA A 107 20.47 -5.36 -10.19
C ALA A 107 20.87 -6.68 -9.47
N PRO A 108 20.48 -7.86 -9.98
CA PRO A 108 20.77 -9.14 -9.32
C PRO A 108 22.26 -9.44 -9.11
N ASP A 109 23.14 -8.93 -9.98
CA ASP A 109 24.59 -9.12 -9.92
C ASP A 109 25.23 -8.43 -8.69
N VAL A 110 24.68 -7.32 -8.22
CA VAL A 110 25.13 -6.63 -6.98
C VAL A 110 24.36 -7.09 -5.72
N GLN A 111 23.58 -8.15 -5.84
CA GLN A 111 22.82 -8.76 -4.74
C GLN A 111 23.08 -10.26 -4.61
N SER A 112 24.23 -10.76 -5.07
CA SER A 112 24.62 -12.17 -4.98
C SER A 112 25.85 -12.34 -4.07
N ILE A 113 26.05 -13.55 -3.52
CA ILE A 113 27.24 -13.84 -2.70
C ILE A 113 28.51 -13.53 -3.49
N GLY A 114 29.40 -12.76 -2.88
CA GLY A 114 30.65 -12.29 -3.48
C GLY A 114 30.56 -10.90 -4.13
N SER A 115 29.33 -10.36 -4.30
CA SER A 115 29.13 -9.03 -4.90
C SER A 115 28.05 -8.18 -4.19
N ILE A 116 27.67 -8.56 -2.96
CA ILE A 116 26.64 -7.84 -2.22
C ILE A 116 27.09 -6.41 -1.93
N ASP A 117 26.30 -5.45 -2.40
CA ASP A 117 26.47 -4.04 -2.05
C ASP A 117 25.82 -3.73 -0.68
N PHE A 118 26.61 -3.90 0.38
CA PHE A 118 26.16 -3.61 1.73
C PHE A 118 25.86 -2.13 1.98
N ALA A 119 26.44 -1.21 1.21
CA ALA A 119 26.15 0.22 1.32
C ALA A 119 24.69 0.52 0.89
N SER A 120 24.21 -0.16 -0.15
CA SER A 120 22.83 -0.03 -0.59
C SER A 120 21.82 -0.71 0.36
N MET A 121 22.24 -1.65 1.21
CA MET A 121 21.36 -2.39 2.12
C MET A 121 20.62 -1.46 3.08
N GLU A 122 21.28 -0.46 3.64
CA GLU A 122 20.69 0.49 4.57
C GLU A 122 19.52 1.24 3.91
N GLN A 123 19.71 1.73 2.68
CA GLN A 123 18.65 2.44 1.94
C GLN A 123 17.46 1.52 1.62
N VAL A 124 17.74 0.25 1.26
CA VAL A 124 16.69 -0.73 0.99
C VAL A 124 15.86 -1.00 2.24
N TYR A 125 16.51 -1.16 3.40
CA TYR A 125 15.79 -1.36 4.66
C TYR A 125 15.03 -0.12 5.10
N LYS A 126 15.61 1.08 4.97
CA LYS A 126 14.91 2.35 5.24
C LYS A 126 13.62 2.45 4.44
N THR A 127 13.68 2.14 3.14
CA THR A 127 12.52 2.27 2.25
C THR A 127 11.52 1.13 2.43
N ASN A 128 11.98 -0.14 2.44
CA ASN A 128 11.10 -1.31 2.33
C ASN A 128 10.57 -1.83 3.67
N ALA A 129 11.26 -1.52 4.78
CA ALA A 129 10.93 -2.07 6.09
C ALA A 129 10.69 -0.98 7.14
N ILE A 130 11.64 -0.08 7.36
CA ILE A 130 11.55 0.94 8.42
C ILE A 130 10.48 1.98 8.06
N GLY A 131 10.49 2.49 6.83
CA GLY A 131 9.52 3.49 6.37
C GLY A 131 8.05 3.05 6.53
N PRO A 132 7.64 1.85 6.05
CA PRO A 132 6.29 1.33 6.29
C PRO A 132 5.92 1.20 7.78
N MET A 133 6.86 0.84 8.67
CA MET A 133 6.61 0.82 10.11
C MET A 133 6.43 2.23 10.65
N LYS A 134 7.29 3.19 10.25
CA LYS A 134 7.15 4.60 10.64
C LYS A 134 5.85 5.22 10.13
N MET A 135 5.42 4.88 8.91
CA MET A 135 4.12 5.28 8.36
C MET A 135 2.97 4.74 9.22
N ALA A 136 3.01 3.44 9.58
CA ALA A 136 1.97 2.84 10.43
C ALA A 136 1.88 3.52 11.80
N GLU A 137 3.02 3.88 12.40
CA GLU A 137 3.09 4.62 13.68
C GLU A 137 2.53 6.04 13.55
N ALA A 138 3.02 6.82 12.57
CA ALA A 138 2.65 8.23 12.41
C ALA A 138 1.17 8.43 12.04
N PHE A 139 0.60 7.49 11.27
CA PHE A 139 -0.80 7.54 10.83
C PHE A 139 -1.76 6.70 11.68
N LEU A 140 -1.30 6.14 12.79
CA LEU A 140 -2.10 5.26 13.63
C LEU A 140 -3.42 5.89 14.08
N GLU A 141 -3.40 7.14 14.56
CA GLU A 141 -4.60 7.82 15.03
C GLU A 141 -5.53 8.25 13.88
N HIS A 142 -5.00 8.53 12.68
CA HIS A 142 -5.80 8.75 11.47
C HIS A 142 -6.60 7.50 11.09
N VAL A 143 -5.95 6.33 11.15
CA VAL A 143 -6.59 5.06 10.87
C VAL A 143 -7.58 4.68 11.98
N ALA A 144 -7.21 4.86 13.23
CA ALA A 144 -8.08 4.57 14.38
C ALA A 144 -9.37 5.39 14.39
N ALA A 145 -9.31 6.64 13.89
CA ALA A 145 -10.46 7.55 13.79
C ALA A 145 -11.39 7.22 12.60
N SER A 146 -10.97 6.37 11.68
CA SER A 146 -11.74 6.02 10.48
C SER A 146 -12.78 4.91 10.72
N LYS A 147 -13.60 4.65 9.69
CA LYS A 147 -14.62 3.58 9.74
C LYS A 147 -14.05 2.20 9.48
N GLN A 148 -13.11 2.06 8.50
CA GLN A 148 -12.62 0.75 8.07
C GLN A 148 -11.39 0.26 8.85
N LYS A 149 -10.54 1.15 9.35
CA LYS A 149 -9.41 0.86 10.24
C LYS A 149 -8.44 -0.18 9.67
N LYS A 150 -7.90 0.09 8.47
CA LYS A 150 -7.04 -0.87 7.77
C LYS A 150 -5.65 -0.30 7.49
N ILE A 151 -4.62 -1.10 7.76
CA ILE A 151 -3.22 -0.80 7.41
C ILE A 151 -2.69 -1.96 6.59
N SER A 152 -2.19 -1.71 5.39
CA SER A 152 -1.66 -2.76 4.52
C SER A 152 -0.25 -2.44 4.02
N VAL A 153 0.55 -3.48 3.79
CA VAL A 153 1.85 -3.38 3.12
C VAL A 153 1.89 -4.25 1.88
N ILE A 154 2.40 -3.67 0.79
CA ILE A 154 2.73 -4.43 -0.42
C ILE A 154 4.11 -5.05 -0.24
N THR A 155 4.12 -6.35 -0.07
CA THR A 155 5.34 -7.15 0.10
C THR A 155 5.69 -7.90 -1.19
N SER A 156 6.15 -9.14 -1.12
CA SER A 156 6.53 -9.94 -2.29
C SER A 156 6.51 -11.42 -1.94
N GLY A 157 6.03 -12.26 -2.83
CA GLY A 157 6.15 -13.72 -2.70
C GLY A 157 7.60 -14.22 -2.52
N THR A 158 8.60 -13.38 -2.87
CA THR A 158 10.02 -13.68 -2.65
C THR A 158 10.45 -13.56 -1.19
N ALA A 159 9.61 -13.00 -0.31
CA ALA A 159 9.85 -12.92 1.14
C ALA A 159 9.52 -14.23 1.88
N SER A 160 8.87 -15.18 1.22
CA SER A 160 8.55 -16.49 1.78
C SER A 160 9.80 -17.39 1.84
N LEU A 161 10.10 -17.95 2.99
CA LEU A 161 11.20 -18.91 3.15
C LEU A 161 10.95 -20.18 2.31
N ARG A 162 9.70 -20.62 2.23
CA ARG A 162 9.32 -21.82 1.46
C ARG A 162 9.40 -21.62 -0.05
N ASN A 163 9.30 -20.39 -0.54
CA ASN A 163 9.42 -20.08 -1.95
C ASN A 163 10.89 -19.98 -2.43
N VAL A 164 11.87 -20.10 -1.52
CA VAL A 164 13.29 -20.15 -1.88
C VAL A 164 13.64 -21.58 -2.28
N GLN A 165 13.52 -21.86 -3.58
CA GLN A 165 13.78 -23.18 -4.15
C GLN A 165 14.80 -23.10 -5.30
N PRO A 166 15.63 -24.12 -5.51
CA PRO A 166 16.51 -24.20 -6.66
C PRO A 166 15.71 -24.09 -7.97
N SER A 167 16.13 -23.17 -8.85
CA SER A 167 15.48 -22.94 -10.14
C SER A 167 16.50 -22.32 -11.11
N PRO A 168 16.44 -22.63 -12.42
CA PRO A 168 17.23 -21.94 -13.45
C PRO A 168 16.98 -20.42 -13.48
N PHE A 169 15.81 -19.99 -13.02
CA PHE A 169 15.42 -18.56 -12.93
C PHE A 169 15.69 -17.96 -11.56
N TYR A 170 16.31 -18.69 -10.64
CA TYR A 170 16.59 -18.18 -9.29
C TYR A 170 17.52 -16.96 -9.34
N LYS A 171 17.11 -15.89 -8.70
CA LYS A 171 17.93 -14.71 -8.40
C LYS A 171 18.02 -14.55 -6.88
N ALA A 172 19.22 -14.34 -6.38
CA ALA A 172 19.45 -14.23 -4.92
C ALA A 172 18.67 -13.04 -4.32
N LEU A 173 18.85 -11.85 -4.89
CA LEU A 173 18.17 -10.62 -4.47
C LEU A 173 18.17 -10.43 -2.94
N TYR A 174 19.31 -10.66 -2.28
CA TYR A 174 19.41 -10.71 -0.83
C TYR A 174 18.85 -9.45 -0.15
N LEU A 175 19.23 -8.25 -0.65
CA LEU A 175 18.79 -6.98 -0.06
C LEU A 175 17.25 -6.87 -0.08
N TYR A 176 16.68 -7.19 -1.24
CA TYR A 176 15.23 -7.12 -1.43
C TYR A 176 14.48 -8.16 -0.60
N ARG A 177 14.88 -9.46 -0.72
CA ARG A 177 14.23 -10.55 0.02
C ARG A 177 14.25 -10.31 1.52
N MET A 178 15.44 -10.01 2.07
CA MET A 178 15.62 -9.75 3.50
C MET A 178 14.75 -8.58 3.98
N SER A 179 14.69 -7.47 3.23
CA SER A 179 13.87 -6.31 3.61
C SER A 179 12.37 -6.63 3.58
N LYS A 180 11.90 -7.41 2.58
CA LYS A 180 10.49 -7.81 2.49
C LYS A 180 10.12 -8.86 3.55
N THR A 181 11.03 -9.74 3.94
CA THR A 181 10.82 -10.66 5.08
C THR A 181 10.77 -9.89 6.41
N ALA A 182 11.64 -8.88 6.58
CA ALA A 182 11.64 -8.05 7.79
C ALA A 182 10.30 -7.32 7.97
N ILE A 183 9.75 -6.71 6.93
CA ILE A 183 8.48 -6.01 7.04
C ILE A 183 7.29 -6.98 7.23
N ASN A 184 7.34 -8.20 6.66
CA ASN A 184 6.33 -9.21 6.92
C ASN A 184 6.24 -9.53 8.42
N MET A 185 7.38 -9.74 9.09
CA MET A 185 7.43 -9.96 10.53
C MET A 185 6.91 -8.74 11.30
N GLY A 186 7.33 -7.52 10.92
CA GLY A 186 6.85 -6.28 11.55
C GLY A 186 5.33 -6.15 11.48
N TYR A 187 4.73 -6.38 10.30
CA TYR A 187 3.29 -6.28 10.12
C TYR A 187 2.52 -7.42 10.76
N ARG A 188 3.12 -8.62 10.84
CA ARG A 188 2.54 -9.71 11.63
C ARG A 188 2.46 -9.34 13.12
N ALA A 189 3.52 -8.79 13.70
CA ALA A 189 3.53 -8.31 15.08
C ALA A 189 2.52 -7.16 15.27
N LEU A 190 2.50 -6.19 14.34
CA LEU A 190 1.56 -5.07 14.34
C LEU A 190 0.10 -5.54 14.34
N SER A 191 -0.23 -6.62 13.62
CA SER A 191 -1.59 -7.17 13.58
C SER A 191 -2.06 -7.68 14.94
N VAL A 192 -1.17 -8.23 15.74
CA VAL A 192 -1.47 -8.71 17.11
C VAL A 192 -1.63 -7.53 18.06
N GLU A 193 -0.73 -6.55 17.99
CA GLU A 193 -0.75 -5.37 18.85
C GLU A 193 -1.98 -4.50 18.62
N LEU A 194 -2.40 -4.33 17.37
CA LEU A 194 -3.50 -3.45 17.02
C LEU A 194 -4.89 -4.10 17.02
N ALA A 195 -4.98 -5.43 17.16
CA ALA A 195 -6.25 -6.14 17.23
C ALA A 195 -7.21 -5.60 18.31
N PRO A 196 -6.75 -5.26 19.56
CA PRO A 196 -7.64 -4.68 20.57
C PRO A 196 -8.23 -3.31 20.20
N ARG A 197 -7.61 -2.61 19.24
CA ARG A 197 -8.10 -1.32 18.70
C ARG A 197 -9.05 -1.50 17.52
N GLY A 198 -9.29 -2.75 17.09
CA GLY A 198 -10.10 -3.08 15.91
C GLY A 198 -9.45 -2.65 14.60
N ILE A 199 -8.11 -2.51 14.55
CA ILE A 199 -7.36 -2.18 13.34
C ILE A 199 -6.88 -3.47 12.69
N HIS A 200 -7.17 -3.63 11.40
CA HIS A 200 -6.84 -4.81 10.61
C HIS A 200 -5.61 -4.58 9.75
N VAL A 201 -4.68 -5.52 9.78
CA VAL A 201 -3.37 -5.40 9.12
C VAL A 201 -3.23 -6.39 7.97
N GLY A 202 -2.95 -5.90 6.75
CA GLY A 202 -2.76 -6.70 5.54
C GLY A 202 -1.27 -6.84 5.18
N ILE A 203 -0.84 -8.08 4.89
CA ILE A 203 0.49 -8.39 4.35
C ILE A 203 0.26 -8.99 2.96
N LEU A 204 0.41 -8.18 1.89
CA LEU A 204 -0.12 -8.51 0.59
C LEU A 204 1.01 -8.69 -0.45
N ALA A 205 1.09 -9.90 -1.04
CA ALA A 205 1.97 -10.17 -2.17
C ALA A 205 1.23 -9.91 -3.48
N PRO A 206 1.71 -8.99 -4.34
CA PRO A 206 0.99 -8.60 -5.55
C PRO A 206 1.11 -9.60 -6.71
N GLY A 207 1.84 -10.70 -6.53
CA GLY A 207 2.21 -11.62 -7.61
C GLY A 207 3.46 -11.15 -8.38
N ILE A 208 3.67 -11.74 -9.56
CA ILE A 208 4.73 -11.32 -10.49
C ILE A 208 4.08 -10.31 -11.44
N VAL A 209 4.36 -9.03 -11.24
CA VAL A 209 3.66 -7.91 -11.93
C VAL A 209 4.62 -7.20 -12.86
N GLU A 210 4.21 -6.96 -14.12
CA GLU A 210 5.04 -6.25 -15.07
C GLU A 210 5.23 -4.79 -14.66
N THR A 211 6.37 -4.53 -14.07
CA THR A 211 6.76 -3.23 -13.52
C THR A 211 8.23 -2.96 -13.80
N ARG A 212 8.66 -1.71 -13.67
CA ARG A 212 10.08 -1.36 -13.74
C ARG A 212 10.93 -2.13 -12.71
N LEU A 213 10.38 -2.43 -11.53
CA LEU A 213 11.07 -3.22 -10.50
C LEU A 213 11.30 -4.67 -10.97
N LEU A 214 10.30 -5.29 -11.63
CA LEU A 214 10.43 -6.63 -12.19
C LEU A 214 11.50 -6.67 -13.30
N GLN A 215 11.53 -5.66 -14.17
CA GLN A 215 12.54 -5.52 -15.22
C GLN A 215 13.94 -5.39 -14.62
N GLN A 216 14.11 -4.55 -13.60
CA GLN A 216 15.39 -4.40 -12.85
C GLN A 216 15.82 -5.71 -12.17
N ALA A 217 14.90 -6.53 -11.73
CA ALA A 217 15.17 -7.86 -11.16
C ALA A 217 15.54 -8.92 -12.23
N GLY A 218 15.51 -8.56 -13.51
CA GLY A 218 15.84 -9.44 -14.61
C GLY A 218 14.73 -10.45 -14.99
N TYR A 219 13.47 -10.11 -14.71
CA TYR A 219 12.28 -10.91 -15.02
C TYR A 219 11.28 -10.17 -15.93
N GLY A 220 11.69 -9.11 -16.62
CA GLY A 220 10.83 -8.37 -17.55
C GLY A 220 10.17 -9.26 -18.58
N GLY A 221 8.91 -9.00 -18.91
CA GLY A 221 8.09 -9.79 -19.82
C GLY A 221 7.50 -11.08 -19.22
N MET A 222 7.74 -11.36 -17.93
CA MET A 222 7.20 -12.53 -17.23
C MET A 222 6.03 -12.17 -16.28
N GLY A 223 5.71 -10.89 -16.17
CA GLY A 223 4.71 -10.37 -15.24
C GLY A 223 3.30 -10.36 -15.83
N MET A 224 2.32 -10.43 -14.91
CA MET A 224 0.93 -10.14 -15.25
C MET A 224 0.70 -8.63 -15.39
N ALA A 225 -0.43 -8.25 -15.96
CA ALA A 225 -0.86 -6.86 -16.01
C ALA A 225 -1.01 -6.27 -14.60
N THR A 226 -0.60 -5.01 -14.43
CA THR A 226 -0.69 -4.30 -13.14
C THR A 226 -2.14 -4.20 -12.68
N GLU A 227 -3.07 -4.01 -13.62
CA GLU A 227 -4.51 -3.91 -13.35
C GLU A 227 -5.07 -5.16 -12.68
N ASP A 228 -4.75 -6.35 -13.19
CA ASP A 228 -5.24 -7.63 -12.64
C ASP A 228 -4.72 -7.87 -11.23
N SER A 229 -3.42 -7.60 -11.02
CA SER A 229 -2.78 -7.70 -9.71
C SER A 229 -3.44 -6.77 -8.69
N VAL A 230 -3.61 -5.50 -9.04
CA VAL A 230 -4.15 -4.47 -8.14
C VAL A 230 -5.62 -4.72 -7.83
N THR A 231 -6.42 -5.17 -8.79
CA THR A 231 -7.81 -5.59 -8.54
C THR A 231 -7.87 -6.66 -7.45
N GLY A 232 -6.97 -7.65 -7.50
CA GLY A 232 -6.88 -8.68 -6.46
C GLY A 232 -6.41 -8.13 -5.11
N VAL A 233 -5.43 -7.23 -5.12
CA VAL A 233 -4.93 -6.56 -3.90
C VAL A 233 -6.02 -5.74 -3.23
N ILE A 234 -6.78 -4.93 -3.97
CA ILE A 234 -7.90 -4.13 -3.43
C ILE A 234 -8.95 -5.03 -2.82
N ARG A 235 -9.36 -6.11 -3.52
CA ARG A 235 -10.30 -7.09 -2.99
C ARG A 235 -9.82 -7.70 -1.66
N ASN A 236 -8.54 -8.02 -1.54
CA ASN A 236 -7.98 -8.53 -0.29
C ASN A 236 -7.99 -7.48 0.82
N ILE A 237 -7.74 -6.19 0.50
CA ILE A 237 -7.87 -5.07 1.45
C ILE A 237 -9.33 -4.91 1.89
N GLU A 238 -10.29 -4.99 0.98
CA GLU A 238 -11.73 -4.93 1.30
C GLU A 238 -12.13 -6.05 2.27
N ASN A 239 -11.58 -7.25 2.08
CA ASN A 239 -11.85 -8.44 2.91
C ASN A 239 -11.03 -8.50 4.20
N LEU A 240 -10.19 -7.49 4.51
CA LEU A 240 -9.49 -7.46 5.78
C LEU A 240 -10.46 -7.33 6.96
N GLY A 241 -10.35 -8.25 7.87
CA GLY A 241 -11.13 -8.34 9.10
C GLY A 241 -10.40 -9.14 10.16
N PRO A 242 -11.05 -9.47 11.29
CA PRO A 242 -10.40 -10.19 12.41
C PRO A 242 -9.75 -11.51 11.99
N GLU A 243 -10.40 -12.26 11.09
CA GLU A 243 -9.95 -13.60 10.65
C GLU A 243 -8.77 -13.55 9.67
N THR A 244 -8.64 -12.44 8.92
CA THR A 244 -7.61 -12.29 7.87
C THR A 244 -6.47 -11.36 8.27
N SER A 245 -6.61 -10.62 9.36
CA SER A 245 -5.59 -9.69 9.86
C SER A 245 -4.29 -10.41 10.19
N GLY A 246 -3.18 -9.90 9.66
CA GLY A 246 -1.85 -10.46 9.83
C GLY A 246 -1.56 -11.72 9.00
N GLN A 247 -2.48 -12.16 8.15
CA GLN A 247 -2.20 -13.22 7.19
C GLN A 247 -1.36 -12.68 6.02
N TYR A 248 -0.42 -13.51 5.55
CA TYR A 248 0.36 -13.22 4.35
C TYR A 248 -0.36 -13.79 3.14
N ILE A 249 -0.96 -12.91 2.32
CA ILE A 249 -1.93 -13.27 1.28
C ILE A 249 -1.41 -12.80 -0.08
N SER A 250 -1.53 -13.64 -1.10
CA SER A 250 -1.29 -13.31 -2.51
C SER A 250 -2.48 -12.55 -3.10
N TYR A 251 -2.24 -11.81 -4.19
CA TYR A 251 -3.28 -11.03 -4.90
C TYR A 251 -4.53 -11.86 -5.25
N ASN A 252 -4.40 -13.16 -5.49
CA ASN A 252 -5.51 -14.06 -5.82
C ASN A 252 -6.29 -14.57 -4.59
N GLY A 253 -5.88 -14.18 -3.37
CA GLY A 253 -6.51 -14.59 -2.12
C GLY A 253 -5.88 -15.81 -1.45
N ASP A 254 -4.92 -16.47 -2.09
CA ASP A 254 -4.21 -17.61 -1.51
C ASP A 254 -3.26 -17.18 -0.39
N THR A 255 -3.15 -17.99 0.66
CA THR A 255 -2.14 -17.79 1.70
C THR A 255 -0.75 -18.09 1.16
N VAL A 256 0.17 -17.16 1.32
CA VAL A 256 1.58 -17.37 0.99
C VAL A 256 2.26 -18.07 2.17
N PRO A 257 2.95 -19.19 1.98
CA PRO A 257 3.63 -19.87 3.08
C PRO A 257 4.79 -19.02 3.62
N GLY A 258 4.91 -18.95 4.95
CA GLY A 258 5.96 -18.19 5.66
C GLY A 258 7.35 -18.81 5.58
#